data_c952caceb3065b274f265848562f66a5
#
_entry.id   c952caceb3065b274f265848562f66a5
#
_cell.length_a   1.000
_cell.length_b   1.000
_cell.length_c   1.000
_cell.angle_alpha   90.00
_cell.angle_beta   90.00
_cell.angle_gamma   90.00
#
_symmetry.space_group_name_H-M   'P 1'
#
loop_
_entity.id
_entity.type
_entity.pdbx_description
1 polymer ?
#
loop_
_entity_poly.entity_id
_entity_poly.type
_entity_poly.pdbx_seq_one_letter_code
_entity_poly.pdbx_strand_id
1 'polypeptide(L)'
;MRVGFTYNIKKETEQSSAELLSEGHDKKIQNEVYVDENLVNNYSHRLSDVYAEWDDEETISAVEAAIKKAGHEVIRIEADENAFEKLRSSRPDIVFNMAEGFGGASRESHIPAMLEMLNIPYTASDPI
;
A
#
# COMPACT_ATOMS: atom_id res chain seq x y z
N MET A 1 -22.04 -4.04 -11.25
CA MET A 1 -21.65 -4.35 -9.86
C MET A 1 -20.90 -3.19 -9.23
N ARG A 2 -20.98 -3.09 -7.94
CA ARG A 2 -20.11 -2.20 -7.15
C ARG A 2 -18.84 -2.95 -6.82
N VAL A 3 -17.72 -2.52 -7.39
CA VAL A 3 -16.43 -3.17 -7.20
C VAL A 3 -15.57 -2.32 -6.28
N GLY A 4 -15.16 -2.89 -5.15
CA GLY A 4 -14.14 -2.30 -4.30
C GLY A 4 -12.78 -2.52 -4.93
N PHE A 5 -11.97 -1.50 -4.97
CA PHE A 5 -10.61 -1.59 -5.51
C PHE A 5 -9.60 -1.24 -4.42
N THR A 6 -8.93 -2.26 -3.90
CA THR A 6 -7.93 -2.08 -2.83
C THR A 6 -6.53 -2.00 -3.42
N TYR A 7 -5.74 -1.06 -2.93
CA TYR A 7 -4.40 -0.76 -3.45
C TYR A 7 -3.51 -0.12 -2.41
N ASN A 8 -2.21 -0.11 -2.67
CA ASN A 8 -1.24 0.71 -1.96
C ASN A 8 -0.68 1.73 -2.94
N ILE A 9 -0.76 3.01 -2.60
CA ILE A 9 -0.30 4.09 -3.47
C ILE A 9 1.01 4.70 -2.96
N LYS A 10 1.94 4.96 -3.89
CA LYS A 10 3.15 5.73 -3.62
C LYS A 10 2.77 7.20 -3.48
N LYS A 11 3.04 7.78 -2.31
CA LYS A 11 2.79 9.20 -2.04
C LYS A 11 4.09 9.99 -2.18
N GLU A 12 4.04 11.10 -2.91
CA GLU A 12 5.21 11.99 -3.08
C GLU A 12 5.76 12.48 -1.75
N THR A 13 4.89 12.76 -0.79
CA THR A 13 5.28 13.19 0.56
C THR A 13 6.08 12.14 1.32
N GLU A 14 5.82 10.87 1.12
CA GLU A 14 6.56 9.76 1.74
C GLU A 14 7.92 9.58 1.06
N GLN A 15 8.00 9.73 -0.25
CA GLN A 15 9.27 9.76 -0.97
C GLN A 15 10.14 10.94 -0.53
N SER A 16 9.58 12.13 -0.41
CA SER A 16 10.28 13.31 0.08
C SER A 16 10.79 13.13 1.51
N SER A 17 10.03 12.47 2.37
CA SER A 17 10.45 12.18 3.73
C SER A 17 11.60 11.17 3.77
N ALA A 18 11.58 10.16 2.92
CA ALA A 18 12.66 9.18 2.80
C ALA A 18 13.94 9.84 2.25
N GLU A 19 13.83 10.71 1.27
CA GLU A 19 14.96 11.48 0.73
C GLU A 19 15.52 12.47 1.77
N LEU A 20 14.67 13.17 2.50
CA LEU A 20 15.06 14.07 3.57
C LEU A 20 15.75 13.35 4.73
N LEU A 21 15.29 12.17 5.09
CA LEU A 21 15.94 11.33 6.11
C LEU A 21 17.32 10.86 5.65
N SER A 22 17.44 10.49 4.38
CA SER A 22 18.71 10.11 3.75
C SER A 22 19.70 11.30 3.75
N GLU A 23 19.30 12.48 3.34
CA GLU A 23 20.12 13.69 3.35
C GLU A 23 20.45 14.16 4.78
N GLY A 24 19.51 14.07 5.69
CA GLY A 24 19.71 14.39 7.10
C GLY A 24 20.70 13.46 7.78
N HIS A 25 20.76 12.21 7.39
CA HIS A 25 21.75 11.24 7.84
C HIS A 25 23.16 11.57 7.36
N ASP A 26 23.31 11.94 6.09
CA ASP A 26 24.60 12.34 5.52
C ASP A 26 25.17 13.56 6.23
N LYS A 27 24.35 14.55 6.56
CA LYS A 27 24.74 15.74 7.32
C LYS A 27 25.12 15.42 8.77
N LYS A 28 24.45 14.48 9.42
CA LYS A 28 24.76 14.05 10.80
C LYS A 28 26.04 13.24 10.87
N ILE A 29 26.33 12.43 9.87
CA ILE A 29 27.55 11.62 9.76
C ILE A 29 28.79 12.53 9.69
N GLN A 30 28.67 13.69 9.07
CA GLN A 30 29.74 14.67 8.97
C GLN A 30 30.02 15.41 10.30
N ASN A 31 29.09 15.37 11.25
CA ASN A 31 29.07 16.22 12.45
C ASN A 31 29.24 15.52 13.79
N GLU A 32 29.78 14.36 13.94
CA GLU A 32 30.12 13.78 15.24
C GLU A 32 29.38 12.51 15.69
N VAL A 33 28.36 12.04 15.00
CA VAL A 33 27.72 10.78 15.39
C VAL A 33 28.19 9.67 14.50
N TYR A 34 28.89 8.71 15.09
CA TYR A 34 29.25 7.49 14.40
C TYR A 34 27.98 6.69 14.11
N VAL A 35 27.49 6.75 12.89
CA VAL A 35 26.38 5.93 12.42
C VAL A 35 26.96 4.83 11.54
N ASP A 36 26.61 3.60 11.85
CA ASP A 36 27.01 2.44 11.06
C ASP A 36 26.40 2.55 9.65
N GLU A 37 27.25 2.72 8.64
CA GLU A 37 26.85 2.80 7.24
C GLU A 37 26.02 1.59 6.78
N ASN A 38 26.31 0.42 7.31
CA ASN A 38 25.58 -0.80 7.01
C ASN A 38 24.13 -0.74 7.51
N LEU A 39 23.89 -0.12 8.66
CA LEU A 39 22.56 0.06 9.23
C LEU A 39 21.73 1.03 8.38
N VAL A 40 22.34 2.13 7.96
CA VAL A 40 21.70 3.14 7.07
C VAL A 40 21.36 2.52 5.73
N ASN A 41 22.28 1.78 5.14
CA ASN A 41 22.07 1.11 3.85
C ASN A 41 20.96 0.05 3.93
N ASN A 42 20.92 -0.73 5.01
CA ASN A 42 19.86 -1.72 5.23
C ASN A 42 18.49 -1.06 5.40
N TYR A 43 18.44 0.05 6.12
CA TYR A 43 17.20 0.80 6.30
C TYR A 43 16.70 1.38 4.97
N SER A 44 17.58 1.98 4.19
CA SER A 44 17.27 2.50 2.86
C SER A 44 16.80 1.41 1.90
N HIS A 45 17.42 0.23 1.94
CA HIS A 45 17.00 -0.92 1.16
C HIS A 45 15.61 -1.41 1.53
N ARG A 46 15.30 -1.49 2.83
CA ARG A 46 13.96 -1.89 3.30
C ARG A 46 12.89 -0.92 2.85
N LEU A 47 13.13 0.39 2.95
CA LEU A 47 12.21 1.40 2.46
C LEU A 47 12.00 1.31 0.95
N SER A 48 13.09 1.15 0.20
CA SER A 48 13.03 0.98 -1.26
C SER A 48 12.22 -0.24 -1.65
N ASP A 49 12.41 -1.38 -0.97
CA ASP A 49 11.66 -2.61 -1.24
C ASP A 49 10.17 -2.45 -0.94
N VAL A 50 9.81 -1.79 0.16
CA VAL A 50 8.42 -1.52 0.51
C VAL A 50 7.75 -0.62 -0.54
N TYR A 51 8.42 0.45 -0.96
CA TYR A 51 7.89 1.37 -1.98
C TYR A 51 7.83 0.74 -3.37
N ALA A 52 8.73 -0.18 -3.69
CA ALA A 52 8.73 -0.87 -4.99
C ALA A 52 7.48 -1.73 -5.20
N GLU A 53 6.85 -2.20 -4.12
CA GLU A 53 5.62 -2.99 -4.18
C GLU A 53 4.35 -2.13 -4.31
N TRP A 54 4.45 -0.82 -4.09
CA TRP A 54 3.31 0.09 -4.16
C TRP A 54 3.15 0.66 -5.57
N ASP A 55 1.92 0.91 -5.95
CA ASP A 55 1.58 1.41 -7.27
C ASP A 55 1.52 2.94 -7.30
N ASP A 56 1.78 3.53 -8.47
CA ASP A 56 1.59 4.95 -8.68
C ASP A 56 0.14 5.25 -9.06
N GLU A 57 -0.23 6.54 -9.01
CA GLU A 57 -1.60 6.97 -9.35
C GLU A 57 -1.96 6.66 -10.81
N GLU A 58 -1.01 6.71 -11.72
CA GLU A 58 -1.24 6.38 -13.12
C GLU A 58 -1.70 4.93 -13.29
N THR A 59 -1.02 3.99 -12.64
CA THR A 59 -1.40 2.57 -12.66
C THR A 59 -2.77 2.35 -12.03
N ILE A 60 -3.01 2.97 -10.87
CA ILE A 60 -4.27 2.86 -10.15
C ILE A 60 -5.43 3.41 -10.99
N SER A 61 -5.24 4.57 -11.60
CA SER A 61 -6.25 5.18 -12.48
C SER A 61 -6.53 4.33 -13.71
N ALA A 62 -5.52 3.70 -14.28
CA ALA A 62 -5.68 2.80 -15.43
C ALA A 62 -6.50 1.57 -15.08
N VAL A 63 -6.26 0.95 -13.93
CA VAL A 63 -7.03 -0.21 -13.46
C VAL A 63 -8.48 0.20 -13.17
N GLU A 64 -8.69 1.32 -12.49
CA GLU A 64 -10.03 1.85 -12.22
C GLU A 64 -10.80 2.09 -13.51
N ALA A 65 -10.17 2.73 -14.50
CA ALA A 65 -10.77 2.98 -15.80
C ALA A 65 -11.16 1.69 -16.52
N ALA A 66 -10.33 0.66 -16.44
CA ALA A 66 -10.62 -0.65 -17.03
C ALA A 66 -11.85 -1.31 -16.38
N ILE A 67 -11.97 -1.24 -15.06
CA ILE A 67 -13.13 -1.79 -14.33
C ILE A 67 -14.41 -1.01 -14.71
N LYS A 68 -14.34 0.31 -14.77
CA LYS A 68 -15.47 1.16 -15.20
C LYS A 68 -15.88 0.88 -16.64
N LYS A 69 -14.91 0.68 -17.53
CA LYS A 69 -15.16 0.34 -18.94
C LYS A 69 -15.89 -0.99 -19.08
N ALA A 70 -15.66 -1.92 -18.16
CA ALA A 70 -16.39 -3.18 -18.11
C ALA A 70 -17.83 -3.05 -17.61
N GLY A 71 -18.28 -1.86 -17.23
CA GLY A 71 -19.65 -1.58 -16.82
C GLY A 71 -19.89 -1.59 -15.32
N HIS A 72 -18.83 -1.51 -14.52
CA HIS A 72 -18.94 -1.54 -13.06
C HIS A 72 -18.69 -0.19 -12.41
N GLU A 73 -19.29 0.02 -11.26
CA GLU A 73 -18.98 1.13 -10.36
C GLU A 73 -17.75 0.79 -9.53
N VAL A 74 -16.83 1.72 -9.34
CA VAL A 74 -15.58 1.49 -8.58
C VAL A 74 -15.56 2.32 -7.30
N ILE A 75 -15.23 1.66 -6.20
CA ILE A 75 -15.00 2.28 -4.90
C ILE A 75 -13.52 2.09 -4.57
N ARG A 76 -12.74 3.17 -4.61
CA ARG A 76 -11.32 3.13 -4.24
C ARG A 76 -11.15 2.96 -2.74
N ILE A 77 -10.32 2.02 -2.34
CA ILE A 77 -10.00 1.76 -0.93
C ILE A 77 -8.49 1.57 -0.79
N GLU A 78 -7.83 2.58 -0.26
CA GLU A 78 -6.40 2.48 0.06
C GLU A 78 -6.20 1.52 1.23
N ALA A 79 -5.18 0.67 1.15
CA ALA A 79 -4.85 -0.29 2.21
C ALA A 79 -4.07 0.40 3.34
N ASP A 80 -4.78 1.18 4.13
CA ASP A 80 -4.29 1.88 5.32
C ASP A 80 -5.07 1.42 6.57
N GLU A 81 -4.83 2.08 7.70
CA GLU A 81 -5.54 1.76 8.94
C GLU A 81 -7.05 1.98 8.89
N ASN A 82 -7.55 2.71 7.89
CA ASN A 82 -8.97 2.97 7.70
C ASN A 82 -9.64 1.99 6.71
N ALA A 83 -8.89 1.06 6.14
CA ALA A 83 -9.39 0.16 5.11
C ALA A 83 -10.56 -0.70 5.59
N PHE A 84 -10.49 -1.26 6.79
CA PHE A 84 -11.55 -2.10 7.35
C PHE A 84 -12.86 -1.34 7.45
N GLU A 85 -12.83 -0.13 7.98
CA GLU A 85 -14.03 0.71 8.12
C GLU A 85 -14.62 1.11 6.77
N LYS A 86 -13.77 1.42 5.80
CA LYS A 86 -14.21 1.73 4.43
C LYS A 86 -14.88 0.54 3.77
N LEU A 87 -14.32 -0.64 3.92
CA LEU A 87 -14.92 -1.89 3.42
C LEU A 87 -16.24 -2.18 4.10
N ARG A 88 -16.29 -2.04 5.42
CA ARG A 88 -17.47 -2.30 6.22
C ARG A 88 -18.62 -1.35 5.86
N SER A 89 -18.33 -0.07 5.69
CA SER A 89 -19.35 0.95 5.40
C SER A 89 -19.80 0.95 3.94
N SER A 90 -18.90 0.72 2.99
CA SER A 90 -19.23 0.74 1.57
C SER A 90 -19.84 -0.57 1.05
N ARG A 91 -19.50 -1.69 1.66
CA ARG A 91 -20.02 -3.00 1.30
C ARG A 91 -20.03 -3.29 -0.20
N PRO A 92 -18.87 -3.30 -0.88
CA PRO A 92 -18.85 -3.63 -2.30
C PRO A 92 -19.32 -5.07 -2.56
N ASP A 93 -19.81 -5.34 -3.76
CA ASP A 93 -20.26 -6.68 -4.16
C ASP A 93 -19.09 -7.65 -4.30
N ILE A 94 -17.97 -7.15 -4.77
CA ILE A 94 -16.70 -7.88 -4.91
C ILE A 94 -15.55 -6.90 -4.78
N VAL A 95 -14.40 -7.37 -4.35
CA VAL A 95 -13.18 -6.55 -4.26
C VAL A 95 -12.13 -7.05 -5.24
N PHE A 96 -11.63 -6.15 -6.07
CA PHE A 96 -10.43 -6.35 -6.86
C PHE A 96 -9.24 -5.94 -5.98
N ASN A 97 -8.49 -6.92 -5.51
CA ASN A 97 -7.43 -6.69 -4.52
C ASN A 97 -6.04 -6.64 -5.16
N MET A 98 -5.45 -5.45 -5.22
CA MET A 98 -4.06 -5.23 -5.59
C MET A 98 -3.19 -4.86 -4.38
N ALA A 99 -3.78 -4.76 -3.20
CA ALA A 99 -3.07 -4.26 -2.03
C ALA A 99 -2.08 -5.27 -1.46
N GLU A 100 -0.94 -4.74 -1.02
CA GLU A 100 0.11 -5.50 -0.32
C GLU A 100 0.05 -5.32 1.21
N GLY A 101 -0.97 -4.60 1.71
CA GLY A 101 -1.09 -4.24 3.12
C GLY A 101 -0.14 -3.10 3.52
N PHE A 102 -0.07 -2.78 4.80
CA PHE A 102 0.66 -1.58 5.23
C PHE A 102 1.74 -1.81 6.29
N GLY A 103 1.96 -2.99 6.75
CA GLY A 103 3.06 -3.24 7.69
C GLY A 103 3.08 -4.64 8.27
N GLY A 104 4.25 -5.07 8.71
CA GLY A 104 4.44 -6.35 9.34
C GLY A 104 4.72 -7.50 8.37
N ALA A 105 5.07 -8.65 8.93
CA ALA A 105 5.44 -9.84 8.17
C ALA A 105 4.26 -10.44 7.39
N SER A 106 3.04 -10.23 7.86
CA SER A 106 1.81 -10.76 7.25
C SER A 106 1.00 -9.70 6.51
N ARG A 107 1.65 -8.63 6.05
CA ARG A 107 0.96 -7.50 5.42
C ARG A 107 0.09 -7.89 4.22
N GLU A 108 0.51 -8.86 3.43
CA GLU A 108 -0.24 -9.33 2.26
C GLU A 108 -1.55 -10.02 2.63
N SER A 109 -1.67 -10.47 3.88
CA SER A 109 -2.88 -11.11 4.40
C SER A 109 -3.89 -10.15 5.00
N HIS A 110 -3.54 -8.87 5.21
CA HIS A 110 -4.40 -7.91 5.91
C HIS A 110 -5.74 -7.71 5.19
N ILE A 111 -5.71 -7.35 3.92
CA ILE A 111 -6.94 -7.09 3.17
C ILE A 111 -7.76 -8.38 2.97
N PRO A 112 -7.17 -9.51 2.54
CA PRO A 112 -7.92 -10.76 2.48
C PRO A 112 -8.58 -11.15 3.80
N ALA A 113 -7.89 -11.01 4.93
CA ALA A 113 -8.46 -11.31 6.24
C ALA A 113 -9.66 -10.42 6.58
N MET A 114 -9.58 -9.12 6.30
CA MET A 114 -10.69 -8.20 6.48
C MET A 114 -11.92 -8.58 5.63
N LEU A 115 -11.68 -8.98 4.39
CA LEU A 115 -12.73 -9.38 3.46
C LEU A 115 -13.39 -10.69 3.89
N GLU A 116 -12.60 -11.65 4.41
CA GLU A 116 -13.13 -12.88 5.00
C GLU A 116 -14.02 -12.55 6.21
N MET A 117 -13.60 -11.65 7.10
CA MET A 117 -14.40 -11.22 8.24
C MET A 117 -15.72 -10.57 7.84
N LEU A 118 -15.74 -9.85 6.73
CA LEU A 118 -16.91 -9.14 6.22
C LEU A 118 -17.75 -9.98 5.25
N ASN A 119 -17.31 -11.17 4.89
CA ASN A 119 -17.93 -12.03 3.89
C ASN A 119 -18.08 -11.35 2.53
N ILE A 120 -17.05 -10.62 2.10
CA ILE A 120 -17.01 -9.95 0.80
C ILE A 120 -16.12 -10.77 -0.13
N PRO A 121 -16.62 -11.21 -1.29
CA PRO A 121 -15.80 -11.92 -2.29
C PRO A 121 -14.68 -11.02 -2.81
N TYR A 122 -13.54 -11.61 -3.15
CA TYR A 122 -12.39 -10.86 -3.62
C TYR A 122 -11.52 -11.67 -4.58
N THR A 123 -10.73 -10.97 -5.38
CA THR A 123 -9.70 -11.57 -6.22
C THR A 123 -8.38 -11.64 -5.45
N ALA A 124 -7.46 -12.45 -5.92
CA ALA A 124 -6.16 -12.76 -5.32
C ALA A 124 -6.22 -13.85 -4.26
N SER A 125 -5.08 -14.11 -3.63
CA SER A 125 -4.89 -15.29 -2.78
C SER A 125 -5.56 -15.16 -1.41
N ASP A 126 -5.89 -16.31 -0.83
CA ASP A 126 -6.36 -16.42 0.54
C ASP A 126 -5.34 -15.91 1.55
N PRO A 127 -5.75 -15.58 2.80
CA PRO A 127 -4.84 -15.13 3.85
C PRO A 127 -3.81 -16.17 4.31
N ILE A 128 -3.91 -17.38 3.89
CA ILE A 128 -3.06 -18.49 4.32
C ILE A 128 -1.74 -18.51 3.56
#